data_cbe5d7601b4919e38bb34af2d68ec6e1
#
_entry.id   cbe5d7601b4919e38bb34af2d68ec6e1
#
_cell.length_a   1.000
_cell.length_b   1.000
_cell.length_c   1.000
_cell.angle_alpha   90.00
_cell.angle_beta   90.00
_cell.angle_gamma   90.00
#
_symmetry.space_group_name_H-M   'P 1'
#
loop_
_entity.id
_entity.type
_entity.pdbx_description
1 polymer ?
#
loop_
_entity_poly.entity_id
_entity_poly.type
_entity_poly.pdbx_seq_one_letter_code
_entity_poly.pdbx_strand_id
1 'polypeptide(L)'
;MIFLDLGYQPFANEYPKKIKEKEKRYRLLIDFNKKNNVVSIKKKFQSKKIFKSDYPYKSSISETMKKSFKKLSKKIKYKYKKKRILEIGCNDGVFLKKYKKKNSLGIEPCSNIAKLSIKKGINVLTEYWTYKLSKKIKKKY
;
A
#
# COMPACT_ATOMS: atom_id res chain seq x y z
N MET A 1 -12.45 23.93 2.23
CA MET A 1 -13.06 24.50 0.99
C MET A 1 -12.97 23.46 -0.11
N ILE A 2 -14.07 23.16 -0.81
CA ILE A 2 -14.01 22.25 -1.97
C ILE A 2 -13.15 22.91 -3.03
N PHE A 3 -12.05 22.23 -3.40
CA PHE A 3 -11.11 22.69 -4.40
C PHE A 3 -11.45 22.15 -5.79
N LEU A 4 -11.91 20.88 -5.85
CA LEU A 4 -12.27 20.21 -7.10
C LEU A 4 -13.34 19.17 -6.86
N ASP A 5 -14.34 19.09 -7.74
CA ASP A 5 -15.35 18.04 -7.79
C ASP A 5 -15.12 17.19 -9.07
N LEU A 6 -14.72 15.95 -8.89
CA LEU A 6 -14.48 15.00 -9.98
C LEU A 6 -15.72 14.12 -10.29
N GLY A 7 -16.89 14.49 -9.72
CA GLY A 7 -18.13 13.77 -9.91
C GLY A 7 -18.12 12.38 -9.26
N TYR A 8 -18.90 11.46 -9.85
CA TYR A 8 -19.03 10.09 -9.36
C TYR A 8 -18.02 9.17 -10.03
N GLN A 9 -17.11 8.59 -9.25
CA GLN A 9 -16.04 7.71 -9.69
C GLN A 9 -16.13 6.34 -9.02
N PRO A 10 -15.77 5.23 -9.70
CA PRO A 10 -15.61 3.93 -9.05
C PRO A 10 -14.36 3.92 -8.17
N PHE A 11 -14.23 2.94 -7.29
CA PHE A 11 -12.95 2.72 -6.61
C PHE A 11 -11.89 2.25 -7.62
N ALA A 12 -10.69 2.81 -7.51
CA ALA A 12 -9.56 2.33 -8.26
C ALA A 12 -9.30 0.84 -7.96
N ASN A 13 -9.04 0.06 -9.01
CA ASN A 13 -8.82 -1.39 -8.93
C ASN A 13 -10.03 -2.24 -8.50
N GLU A 14 -11.25 -1.70 -8.51
CA GLU A 14 -12.48 -2.46 -8.34
C GLU A 14 -13.11 -2.68 -9.72
N TYR A 15 -12.69 -3.77 -10.39
CA TYR A 15 -13.20 -4.11 -11.72
C TYR A 15 -14.48 -4.94 -11.63
N PRO A 16 -15.50 -4.66 -12.48
CA PRO A 16 -16.69 -5.50 -12.56
C PRO A 16 -16.32 -6.93 -13.01
N LYS A 17 -16.95 -7.93 -12.40
CA LYS A 17 -16.71 -9.34 -12.73
C LYS A 17 -17.47 -9.81 -13.95
N LYS A 18 -18.52 -9.09 -14.33
CA LYS A 18 -19.38 -9.36 -15.49
C LYS A 18 -19.61 -8.07 -16.27
N ILE A 19 -19.73 -8.18 -17.61
CA ILE A 19 -19.93 -7.03 -18.51
C ILE A 19 -21.15 -6.17 -18.14
N LYS A 20 -22.23 -6.80 -17.64
CA LYS A 20 -23.48 -6.11 -17.25
C LYS A 20 -23.54 -5.74 -15.76
N GLU A 21 -22.47 -5.93 -14.98
CA GLU A 21 -22.44 -5.57 -13.57
C GLU A 21 -22.36 -4.05 -13.40
N LYS A 22 -23.30 -3.48 -12.63
CA LYS A 22 -23.31 -2.05 -12.33
C LYS A 22 -22.17 -1.71 -11.36
N GLU A 23 -21.28 -0.83 -11.77
CA GLU A 23 -20.24 -0.29 -10.91
C GLU A 23 -20.81 0.58 -9.79
N LYS A 24 -20.33 0.38 -8.56
CA LYS A 24 -20.58 1.31 -7.46
C LYS A 24 -19.73 2.56 -7.64
N ARG A 25 -20.38 3.70 -7.69
CA ARG A 25 -19.69 4.99 -7.85
C ARG A 25 -19.87 5.87 -6.62
N TYR A 26 -18.84 6.64 -6.32
CA TYR A 26 -18.77 7.50 -5.15
C TYR A 26 -18.35 8.90 -5.57
N ARG A 27 -18.98 9.92 -4.99
CA ARG A 27 -18.62 11.31 -5.28
C ARG A 27 -17.22 11.60 -4.79
N LEU A 28 -16.33 11.99 -5.69
CA LEU A 28 -14.93 12.28 -5.41
C LEU A 28 -14.73 13.79 -5.32
N LEU A 29 -14.74 14.29 -4.09
CA LEU A 29 -14.50 15.69 -3.77
C LEU A 29 -13.09 15.86 -3.21
N ILE A 30 -12.39 16.83 -3.74
CA ILE A 30 -11.07 17.23 -3.27
C ILE A 30 -11.22 18.50 -2.44
N ASP A 31 -10.66 18.48 -1.26
CA ASP A 31 -10.67 19.61 -0.31
C ASP A 31 -9.27 20.20 -0.15
N PHE A 32 -9.20 21.51 -0.05
CA PHE A 32 -7.98 22.24 0.23
C PHE A 32 -8.04 22.90 1.62
N ASN A 33 -7.09 22.56 2.46
CA ASN A 33 -6.94 23.17 3.78
C ASN A 33 -5.92 24.31 3.70
N LYS A 34 -6.40 25.56 3.75
CA LYS A 34 -5.57 26.78 3.68
C LYS A 34 -4.59 26.94 4.85
N LYS A 35 -4.89 26.34 6.03
CA LYS A 35 -4.03 26.50 7.23
C LYS A 35 -2.69 25.75 7.10
N ASN A 36 -2.72 24.58 6.43
CA ASN A 36 -1.53 23.71 6.29
C ASN A 36 -1.15 23.40 4.84
N ASN A 37 -1.83 24.04 3.86
CA ASN A 37 -1.64 23.86 2.42
C ASN A 37 -1.75 22.38 1.97
N VAL A 38 -2.64 21.60 2.61
CA VAL A 38 -2.84 20.20 2.28
C VAL A 38 -4.08 20.02 1.41
N VAL A 39 -3.89 19.32 0.30
CA VAL A 39 -4.97 18.81 -0.56
C VAL A 39 -5.32 17.41 -0.12
N SER A 40 -6.61 17.11 0.06
CA SER A 40 -7.07 15.80 0.52
C SER A 40 -8.45 15.43 -0.05
N ILE A 41 -8.75 14.14 -0.06
CA ILE A 41 -10.10 13.67 -0.37
C ILE A 41 -11.03 14.05 0.79
N LYS A 42 -12.12 14.76 0.50
CA LYS A 42 -13.07 15.23 1.51
C LYS A 42 -13.76 14.10 2.26
N LYS A 43 -14.18 13.05 1.56
CA LYS A 43 -14.82 11.86 2.16
C LYS A 43 -13.85 10.69 2.16
N LYS A 44 -13.31 10.36 3.31
CA LYS A 44 -12.43 9.18 3.46
C LYS A 44 -13.27 7.89 3.51
N PHE A 45 -12.80 6.87 2.84
CA PHE A 45 -13.36 5.53 2.89
C PHE A 45 -12.54 4.63 3.81
N GLN A 46 -13.18 3.63 4.41
CA GLN A 46 -12.46 2.63 5.20
C GLN A 46 -11.50 1.84 4.30
N SER A 47 -10.28 1.67 4.73
CA SER A 47 -9.23 0.94 3.98
C SER A 47 -9.70 -0.45 3.54
N LYS A 48 -10.50 -1.14 4.36
CA LYS A 48 -11.08 -2.46 4.05
C LYS A 48 -12.00 -2.48 2.81
N LYS A 49 -12.58 -1.35 2.44
CA LYS A 49 -13.40 -1.24 1.21
C LYS A 49 -12.55 -1.13 -0.05
N ILE A 50 -11.34 -0.61 0.07
CA ILE A 50 -10.42 -0.36 -1.06
C ILE A 50 -9.43 -1.51 -1.22
N PHE A 51 -8.82 -1.95 -0.12
CA PHE A 51 -7.79 -2.99 -0.11
C PHE A 51 -8.41 -4.33 0.31
N LYS A 52 -8.98 -5.06 -0.64
CA LYS A 52 -9.66 -6.34 -0.45
C LYS A 52 -8.71 -7.52 -0.66
N SER A 53 -9.20 -8.73 -0.35
CA SER A 53 -8.45 -9.98 -0.52
C SER A 53 -8.16 -10.36 -1.97
N ASP A 54 -8.83 -9.75 -2.93
CA ASP A 54 -8.72 -9.96 -4.38
C ASP A 54 -8.09 -8.76 -5.12
N TYR A 55 -7.29 -7.97 -4.43
CA TYR A 55 -6.66 -6.75 -4.98
C TYR A 55 -5.79 -7.07 -6.20
N PRO A 56 -6.02 -6.40 -7.37
CA PRO A 56 -5.39 -6.83 -8.63
C PRO A 56 -3.99 -6.26 -8.85
N TYR A 57 -3.66 -5.11 -8.25
CA TYR A 57 -2.41 -4.41 -8.53
C TYR A 57 -1.19 -5.08 -7.89
N LYS A 58 -0.12 -5.26 -8.67
CA LYS A 58 1.18 -5.78 -8.24
C LYS A 58 2.27 -4.80 -8.63
N SER A 59 3.06 -4.35 -7.67
CA SER A 59 4.17 -3.42 -7.91
C SER A 59 5.26 -4.01 -8.81
N SER A 60 5.38 -5.34 -8.85
CA SER A 60 6.37 -6.03 -9.70
C SER A 60 6.07 -5.98 -11.20
N ILE A 61 4.87 -5.61 -11.62
CA ILE A 61 4.53 -5.49 -13.04
C ILE A 61 5.20 -4.26 -13.65
N SER A 62 5.34 -3.17 -12.88
CA SER A 62 5.90 -1.91 -13.38
C SER A 62 7.43 -1.92 -13.34
N GLU A 63 8.07 -1.83 -14.49
CA GLU A 63 9.53 -1.69 -14.59
C GLU A 63 10.03 -0.39 -13.95
N THR A 64 9.26 0.70 -14.06
CA THR A 64 9.57 1.97 -13.40
C THR A 64 9.60 1.82 -11.88
N MET A 65 8.60 1.11 -11.30
CA MET A 65 8.57 0.83 -9.86
C MET A 65 9.75 -0.03 -9.43
N LYS A 66 10.10 -1.08 -10.19
CA LYS A 66 11.27 -1.91 -9.90
C LYS A 66 12.56 -1.09 -9.88
N LYS A 67 12.76 -0.21 -10.88
CA LYS A 67 13.93 0.68 -10.96
C LYS A 67 13.97 1.66 -9.76
N SER A 68 12.84 2.28 -9.43
CA SER A 68 12.71 3.19 -8.28
C SER A 68 13.02 2.49 -6.96
N PHE A 69 12.46 1.32 -6.70
CA PHE A 69 12.75 0.54 -5.50
C PHE A 69 14.21 0.05 -5.43
N LYS A 70 14.81 -0.29 -6.57
CA LYS A 70 16.24 -0.61 -6.64
C LYS A 70 17.09 0.60 -6.20
N LYS A 71 16.79 1.80 -6.73
CA LYS A 71 17.48 3.05 -6.38
C LYS A 71 17.28 3.40 -4.89
N LEU A 72 16.04 3.34 -4.40
CA LEU A 72 15.70 3.60 -3.00
C LEU A 72 16.41 2.63 -2.05
N SER A 73 16.40 1.33 -2.35
CA SER A 73 17.06 0.34 -1.50
C SER A 73 18.57 0.56 -1.38
N LYS A 74 19.23 1.00 -2.48
CA LYS A 74 20.66 1.36 -2.44
C LYS A 74 20.89 2.55 -1.50
N LYS A 75 20.11 3.62 -1.62
CA LYS A 75 20.18 4.80 -0.75
C LYS A 75 20.01 4.44 0.74
N ILE A 76 18.98 3.64 1.05
CA ILE A 76 18.70 3.22 2.43
C ILE A 76 19.81 2.36 2.99
N LYS A 77 20.34 1.38 2.22
CA LYS A 77 21.46 0.53 2.65
C LYS A 77 22.72 1.34 2.91
N TYR A 78 23.00 2.33 2.09
CA TYR A 78 24.13 3.23 2.28
C TYR A 78 24.01 4.05 3.56
N LYS A 79 22.85 4.71 3.75
CA LYS A 79 22.60 5.63 4.89
C LYS A 79 22.40 4.90 6.22
N TYR A 80 21.70 3.73 6.20
CA TYR A 80 21.28 3.02 7.40
C TYR A 80 21.85 1.60 7.43
N LYS A 81 23.17 1.47 7.45
CA LYS A 81 23.90 0.19 7.52
C LYS A 81 23.38 -0.67 8.68
N LYS A 82 23.14 -1.96 8.43
CA LYS A 82 22.71 -2.96 9.43
C LYS A 82 21.38 -2.68 10.16
N LYS A 83 20.56 -1.72 9.72
CA LYS A 83 19.23 -1.46 10.33
C LYS A 83 18.18 -2.43 9.79
N ARG A 84 17.15 -2.67 10.60
CA ARG A 84 15.95 -3.41 10.19
C ARG A 84 15.01 -2.51 9.40
N ILE A 85 14.27 -3.10 8.46
CA ILE A 85 13.36 -2.38 7.57
C ILE A 85 11.94 -2.88 7.82
N LEU A 86 11.02 -1.96 8.04
CA LEU A 86 9.58 -2.18 8.03
C LEU A 86 8.99 -1.45 6.83
N GLU A 87 8.26 -2.18 5.98
CA GLU A 87 7.52 -1.61 4.86
C GLU A 87 6.02 -1.77 5.08
N ILE A 88 5.28 -0.67 5.10
CA ILE A 88 3.83 -0.65 5.24
C ILE A 88 3.22 -0.56 3.83
N GLY A 89 2.32 -1.50 3.49
CA GLY A 89 1.81 -1.67 2.14
C GLY A 89 2.88 -2.27 1.22
N CYS A 90 3.53 -3.37 1.66
CA CYS A 90 4.67 -3.93 0.94
C CYS A 90 4.29 -4.59 -0.39
N ASN A 91 3.01 -4.68 -0.70
CA ASN A 91 2.48 -5.27 -1.90
C ASN A 91 3.10 -6.67 -2.16
N ASP A 92 3.48 -7.00 -3.38
CA ASP A 92 4.09 -8.28 -3.74
C ASP A 92 5.61 -8.37 -3.45
N GLY A 93 6.13 -7.47 -2.59
CA GLY A 93 7.44 -7.54 -1.96
C GLY A 93 8.63 -7.12 -2.82
N VAL A 94 8.41 -6.35 -3.89
CA VAL A 94 9.48 -5.92 -4.81
C VAL A 94 10.61 -5.17 -4.11
N PHE A 95 10.27 -4.30 -3.15
CA PHE A 95 11.26 -3.56 -2.38
C PHE A 95 11.95 -4.44 -1.34
N LEU A 96 11.17 -5.18 -0.52
CA LEU A 96 11.72 -6.03 0.56
C LEU A 96 12.56 -7.19 0.07
N LYS A 97 12.34 -7.68 -1.16
CA LYS A 97 13.22 -8.69 -1.79
C LYS A 97 14.71 -8.25 -1.86
N LYS A 98 14.98 -6.95 -1.70
CA LYS A 98 16.35 -6.41 -1.66
C LYS A 98 17.04 -6.55 -0.29
N TYR A 99 16.32 -7.03 0.74
CA TYR A 99 16.82 -7.17 2.11
C TYR A 99 16.82 -8.62 2.56
N LYS A 100 17.69 -8.95 3.52
CA LYS A 100 17.69 -10.29 4.16
C LYS A 100 16.40 -10.46 4.97
N LYS A 101 15.78 -11.63 4.92
CA LYS A 101 14.52 -11.97 5.62
C LYS A 101 14.55 -11.58 7.10
N LYS A 102 15.64 -11.88 7.82
CA LYS A 102 15.82 -11.57 9.23
C LYS A 102 15.83 -10.07 9.56
N ASN A 103 16.08 -9.22 8.57
CA ASN A 103 16.20 -7.78 8.74
C ASN A 103 15.05 -7.00 8.09
N SER A 104 14.00 -7.67 7.65
CA SER A 104 12.89 -7.02 6.97
C SER A 104 11.55 -7.62 7.37
N LEU A 105 10.55 -6.75 7.45
CA LEU A 105 9.16 -7.09 7.72
C LEU A 105 8.26 -6.27 6.80
N GLY A 106 7.31 -6.92 6.15
CA GLY A 106 6.27 -6.29 5.37
C GLY A 106 4.91 -6.33 6.08
N ILE A 107 4.10 -5.33 5.86
CA ILE A 107 2.69 -5.31 6.23
C ILE A 107 1.89 -5.14 4.94
N GLU A 108 1.00 -6.10 4.63
CA GLU A 108 0.16 -6.06 3.43
C GLU A 108 -1.22 -6.62 3.74
N PRO A 109 -2.29 -5.80 3.70
CA PRO A 109 -3.63 -6.26 4.06
C PRO A 109 -4.29 -7.16 3.00
N CYS A 110 -3.91 -7.02 1.72
CA CYS A 110 -4.50 -7.80 0.63
C CYS A 110 -3.92 -9.21 0.63
N SER A 111 -4.70 -10.18 1.10
CA SER A 111 -4.20 -11.55 1.33
C SER A 111 -3.67 -12.25 0.08
N ASN A 112 -4.29 -12.03 -1.10
CA ASN A 112 -3.80 -12.55 -2.37
C ASN A 112 -2.42 -12.00 -2.73
N ILE A 113 -2.16 -10.73 -2.44
CA ILE A 113 -0.87 -10.06 -2.70
C ILE A 113 0.18 -10.45 -1.66
N ALA A 114 -0.19 -10.46 -0.37
CA ALA A 114 0.70 -10.89 0.72
C ALA A 114 1.22 -12.32 0.48
N LYS A 115 0.38 -13.24 0.02
CA LYS A 115 0.78 -14.62 -0.36
C LYS A 115 1.90 -14.65 -1.41
N LEU A 116 1.90 -13.72 -2.37
CA LEU A 116 2.97 -13.62 -3.37
C LEU A 116 4.31 -13.23 -2.75
N SER A 117 4.30 -12.30 -1.80
CA SER A 117 5.49 -11.90 -1.06
C SER A 117 6.03 -13.03 -0.18
N ILE A 118 5.14 -13.73 0.53
CA ILE A 118 5.48 -14.88 1.38
C ILE A 118 6.11 -16.00 0.54
N LYS A 119 5.54 -16.32 -0.64
CA LYS A 119 6.12 -17.29 -1.58
C LYS A 119 7.53 -16.91 -2.06
N LYS A 120 7.85 -15.60 -2.10
CA LYS A 120 9.20 -15.10 -2.41
C LYS A 120 10.15 -15.11 -1.21
N GLY A 121 9.76 -15.70 -0.08
CA GLY A 121 10.57 -15.82 1.14
C GLY A 121 10.63 -14.56 2.00
N ILE A 122 9.71 -13.59 1.81
CA ILE A 122 9.65 -12.34 2.58
C ILE A 122 8.79 -12.54 3.83
N ASN A 123 9.20 -11.99 4.97
CA ASN A 123 8.36 -11.94 6.17
C ASN A 123 7.26 -10.90 5.97
N VAL A 124 5.99 -11.32 5.98
CA VAL A 124 4.84 -10.44 5.81
C VAL A 124 3.77 -10.77 6.83
N LEU A 125 3.22 -9.73 7.46
CA LEU A 125 1.99 -9.82 8.24
C LEU A 125 0.82 -9.37 7.34
N THR A 126 -0.18 -10.23 7.20
CA THR A 126 -1.38 -9.96 6.39
C THR A 126 -2.39 -9.18 7.25
N GLU A 127 -2.07 -7.95 7.55
CA GLU A 127 -2.85 -7.08 8.43
C GLU A 127 -2.90 -5.64 7.90
N TYR A 128 -3.91 -4.88 8.33
CA TYR A 128 -3.92 -3.42 8.13
C TYR A 128 -2.99 -2.77 9.15
N TRP A 129 -2.26 -1.73 8.72
CA TRP A 129 -1.47 -0.94 9.64
C TRP A 129 -2.36 -0.19 10.62
N THR A 130 -2.14 -0.39 11.91
CA THR A 130 -2.88 0.23 13.01
C THR A 130 -1.94 0.60 14.15
N TYR A 131 -2.36 1.51 15.02
CA TYR A 131 -1.62 1.81 16.26
C TYR A 131 -1.39 0.56 17.11
N LYS A 132 -2.41 -0.32 17.24
CA LYS A 132 -2.29 -1.58 17.98
C LYS A 132 -1.20 -2.48 17.39
N LEU A 133 -1.17 -2.62 16.05
CA LEU A 133 -0.15 -3.41 15.36
C LEU A 133 1.25 -2.80 15.55
N SER A 134 1.40 -1.48 15.49
CA SER A 134 2.70 -0.82 15.69
C SER A 134 3.27 -1.10 17.07
N LYS A 135 2.44 -1.06 18.14
CA LYS A 135 2.84 -1.42 19.49
C LYS A 135 3.27 -2.88 19.61
N LYS A 136 2.52 -3.81 18.97
CA LYS A 136 2.87 -5.24 18.94
C LYS A 136 4.22 -5.48 18.28
N ILE A 137 4.45 -4.83 17.13
CA ILE A 137 5.72 -4.94 16.39
C ILE A 137 6.87 -4.35 17.21
N LYS A 138 6.71 -3.17 17.81
CA LYS A 138 7.75 -2.54 18.64
C LYS A 138 8.20 -3.42 19.80
N LYS A 139 7.30 -4.21 20.41
CA LYS A 139 7.65 -5.14 21.50
C LYS A 139 8.42 -6.37 21.02
N LYS A 140 8.23 -6.79 19.74
CA LYS A 140 8.79 -8.02 19.22
C LYS A 140 10.12 -7.81 18.46
N TYR A 141 10.34 -6.62 17.93
CA TYR A 141 11.45 -6.24 17.06
C TYR A 141 12.19 -5.01 17.57
#